data_9aa776a8af7c4bd6b8b809c8fb052d71
#
_entry.id   9aa776a8af7c4bd6b8b809c8fb052d71
#
_cell.length_a   1.000
_cell.length_b   1.000
_cell.length_c   1.000
_cell.angle_alpha   90.00
_cell.angle_beta   90.00
_cell.angle_gamma   90.00
#
_symmetry.space_group_name_H-M   'P 1'
#
loop_
_entity.id
_entity.type
_entity.pdbx_description
1 polymer ?
#
loop_
_entity_poly.entity_id
_entity_poly.type
_entity_poly.pdbx_seq_one_letter_code
_entity_poly.pdbx_strand_id
1 'polypeptide(L)'
;MTICMAIFAAACTVAQTMTFTGRPEDGVCVDVPETTAFTVAAWVNVQSASSKASRYPRLVQLPCGYLHLIDDLAEPEASSILLGLNVPKDLVPRGISSWSFARVLPLKRWAHVAVVCRADSSAVPELYINGSRVKARALARPLPSVFKGGTATIGNSSVGGNRPMDGRVADFRFEPRALSVEEIAALARVTPDGNPPIPYVRTFHDELPIIDLSHDMFRQTVIASGADGVYQGHPTTIVAPNGTLYCVWTIKHGGKCGPMAKSADGGKTWTRCDNIMPENYGKSHCNCPTLQTVIRPDGGTNLVVFSAKKGGCGIVISPDGGQSWWEAPTAKLSAGMPPTGCMMLKDGTAALFGQIRNDPNVKTDRATDDQSIWMSLSKDGGWTWGPMRIVASVPQKNLCEPFCLRSPDGNELCLLIRENRHTARSMMCFSRDEGKTWTKPEDTCWGLTGDRHEGIYLPDGRLFIAFRDRALGSSTLGQYMAWVGSYADLRAGKPGDFRVHLLDHVGENEWDTGYSGVELLADGTILCTTYMHYRLSDKAHSVVCTRLRPSDLCKK
;
A
#
# COMPACT_ATOMS: atom_id res chain seq x y z
N MET A 1 18.49 -50.80 28.43
CA MET A 1 17.90 -50.71 27.08
C MET A 1 16.56 -50.01 27.25
N THR A 2 16.63 -48.66 27.21
CA THR A 2 15.44 -47.80 27.45
C THR A 2 14.77 -47.53 26.10
N ILE A 3 13.61 -48.15 25.90
CA ILE A 3 12.79 -47.92 24.69
C ILE A 3 12.17 -46.54 24.85
N CYS A 4 12.65 -45.55 24.10
CA CYS A 4 11.95 -44.29 23.87
C CYS A 4 10.75 -44.58 22.95
N MET A 5 9.56 -44.71 23.51
CA MET A 5 8.34 -44.61 22.75
C MET A 5 8.17 -43.15 22.31
N ALA A 6 8.34 -42.89 21.01
CA ALA A 6 7.90 -41.63 20.40
C ALA A 6 6.39 -41.59 20.51
N ILE A 7 5.87 -40.76 21.40
CA ILE A 7 4.45 -40.43 21.46
C ILE A 7 4.17 -39.58 20.20
N PHE A 8 3.61 -40.22 19.16
CA PHE A 8 3.05 -39.49 18.04
C PHE A 8 1.85 -38.66 18.58
N ALA A 9 1.97 -37.35 18.56
CA ALA A 9 0.86 -36.47 18.89
C ALA A 9 -0.32 -36.79 17.95
N ALA A 10 -1.49 -37.01 18.51
CA ALA A 10 -2.66 -37.41 17.74
C ALA A 10 -3.18 -36.23 16.88
N ALA A 11 -3.55 -36.54 15.62
CA ALA A 11 -4.23 -35.58 14.75
C ALA A 11 -5.61 -35.22 15.34
N CYS A 12 -6.03 -33.96 15.20
CA CYS A 12 -7.37 -33.53 15.59
C CYS A 12 -8.23 -33.35 14.33
N THR A 13 -9.40 -34.00 14.29
CA THR A 13 -10.33 -33.93 13.15
C THR A 13 -11.76 -33.66 13.63
N VAL A 14 -12.43 -32.67 12.99
CA VAL A 14 -13.86 -32.41 13.15
C VAL A 14 -14.54 -32.64 11.81
N ALA A 15 -15.13 -33.81 11.63
CA ALA A 15 -15.70 -34.26 10.35
C ALA A 15 -17.03 -33.60 9.97
N GLN A 16 -17.80 -33.12 10.97
CA GLN A 16 -19.11 -32.50 10.72
C GLN A 16 -18.98 -31.07 10.17
N THR A 17 -20.03 -30.65 9.44
CA THR A 17 -20.15 -29.26 8.99
C THR A 17 -20.56 -28.35 10.15
N MET A 18 -19.79 -27.34 10.42
CA MET A 18 -20.05 -26.27 11.40
C MET A 18 -20.55 -25.03 10.67
N THR A 19 -21.58 -24.37 11.22
CA THR A 19 -22.14 -23.12 10.67
C THR A 19 -21.88 -21.98 11.64
N PHE A 20 -21.41 -20.86 11.11
CA PHE A 20 -21.10 -19.61 11.82
C PHE A 20 -21.93 -18.49 11.21
N THR A 21 -22.47 -17.61 12.04
CA THR A 21 -23.43 -16.57 11.64
C THR A 21 -22.85 -15.15 11.77
N GLY A 22 -21.55 -15.03 12.04
CA GLY A 22 -20.87 -13.76 12.26
C GLY A 22 -21.15 -13.14 13.63
N ARG A 23 -21.60 -13.93 14.61
CA ARG A 23 -21.91 -13.46 15.98
C ARG A 23 -20.77 -13.78 16.95
N PRO A 24 -20.56 -12.95 17.99
CA PRO A 24 -19.49 -13.18 18.97
C PRO A 24 -19.55 -14.55 19.65
N GLU A 25 -20.74 -15.11 19.88
CA GLU A 25 -20.95 -16.43 20.49
C GLU A 25 -20.53 -17.59 19.57
N ASP A 26 -20.36 -17.36 18.28
CA ASP A 26 -19.90 -18.37 17.35
C ASP A 26 -18.45 -18.75 17.67
N GLY A 27 -18.14 -20.04 17.55
CA GLY A 27 -16.82 -20.60 17.73
C GLY A 27 -16.87 -22.04 18.21
N VAL A 28 -16.01 -22.88 17.65
CA VAL A 28 -15.87 -24.28 18.05
C VAL A 28 -14.45 -24.52 18.54
N CYS A 29 -14.31 -24.98 19.79
CA CYS A 29 -13.02 -25.28 20.40
C CYS A 29 -12.58 -26.70 20.11
N VAL A 30 -11.27 -26.85 19.82
CA VAL A 30 -10.59 -28.14 19.66
C VAL A 30 -9.20 -28.05 20.28
N ASP A 31 -8.69 -29.15 20.86
CA ASP A 31 -7.34 -29.18 21.37
C ASP A 31 -6.37 -29.67 20.31
N VAL A 32 -5.24 -28.97 20.18
CA VAL A 32 -4.18 -29.29 19.24
C VAL A 32 -2.86 -29.51 20.00
N PRO A 33 -2.03 -30.49 19.58
CA PRO A 33 -0.77 -30.78 20.24
C PRO A 33 0.32 -29.78 19.91
N GLU A 34 1.34 -29.72 20.78
CA GLU A 34 2.60 -29.07 20.47
C GLU A 34 3.36 -29.86 19.40
N THR A 35 4.01 -29.17 18.46
CA THR A 35 4.71 -29.81 17.33
C THR A 35 5.76 -28.92 16.71
N THR A 36 6.69 -29.50 15.95
CA THR A 36 7.67 -28.80 15.12
C THR A 36 7.22 -28.59 13.67
N ALA A 37 6.11 -29.23 13.27
CA ALA A 37 5.49 -29.02 11.97
C ALA A 37 3.99 -29.29 12.08
N PHE A 38 3.17 -28.55 11.35
CA PHE A 38 1.74 -28.82 11.29
C PHE A 38 1.15 -28.53 9.92
N THR A 39 -0.01 -29.13 9.68
CA THR A 39 -0.94 -28.76 8.61
C THR A 39 -2.31 -28.47 9.22
N VAL A 40 -2.86 -27.28 8.93
CA VAL A 40 -4.29 -27.01 9.16
C VAL A 40 -4.98 -27.11 7.82
N ALA A 41 -6.03 -27.92 7.73
CA ALA A 41 -6.82 -28.08 6.52
C ALA A 41 -8.31 -28.10 6.83
N ALA A 42 -9.13 -27.51 5.97
CA ALA A 42 -10.58 -27.53 6.08
C ALA A 42 -11.26 -27.19 4.76
N TRP A 43 -12.47 -27.67 4.56
CA TRP A 43 -13.41 -27.09 3.62
C TRP A 43 -14.05 -25.86 4.24
N VAL A 44 -14.10 -24.76 3.52
CA VAL A 44 -14.70 -23.51 3.96
C VAL A 44 -15.65 -22.96 2.89
N ASN A 45 -16.78 -22.42 3.33
CA ASN A 45 -17.72 -21.69 2.49
C ASN A 45 -18.04 -20.39 3.21
N VAL A 46 -17.23 -19.37 2.93
CA VAL A 46 -17.31 -18.06 3.56
C VAL A 46 -18.31 -17.19 2.82
N GLN A 47 -19.28 -16.62 3.53
CA GLN A 47 -20.32 -15.76 2.93
C GLN A 47 -19.84 -14.33 2.73
N SER A 48 -19.01 -13.83 3.67
CA SER A 48 -18.43 -12.49 3.61
C SER A 48 -17.03 -12.46 4.25
N ALA A 49 -16.11 -11.75 3.64
CA ALA A 49 -14.77 -11.51 4.18
C ALA A 49 -14.75 -10.50 5.34
N SER A 50 -15.85 -9.79 5.57
CA SER A 50 -16.08 -8.93 6.73
C SER A 50 -17.44 -9.23 7.36
N SER A 51 -17.55 -9.05 8.66
CA SER A 51 -18.83 -9.09 9.37
C SER A 51 -19.10 -7.73 10.02
N LYS A 52 -20.36 -7.49 10.44
CA LYS A 52 -20.70 -6.31 11.24
C LYS A 52 -19.87 -6.18 12.52
N ALA A 53 -19.38 -7.33 13.03
CA ALA A 53 -18.58 -7.39 14.24
C ALA A 53 -17.07 -7.30 14.00
N SER A 54 -16.59 -7.63 12.80
CA SER A 54 -15.14 -7.64 12.52
C SER A 54 -14.81 -7.42 11.04
N ARG A 55 -13.80 -6.59 10.81
CA ARG A 55 -13.15 -6.43 9.50
C ARG A 55 -12.15 -7.55 9.18
N TYR A 56 -11.79 -8.37 10.18
CA TYR A 56 -10.79 -9.44 10.09
C TYR A 56 -11.31 -10.69 10.77
N PRO A 57 -12.35 -11.35 10.21
CA PRO A 57 -12.88 -12.59 10.78
C PRO A 57 -11.82 -13.67 10.87
N ARG A 58 -11.87 -14.49 11.89
CA ARG A 58 -10.98 -15.64 12.06
C ARG A 58 -11.57 -16.87 11.39
N LEU A 59 -10.78 -17.47 10.48
CA LEU A 59 -11.05 -18.83 10.04
C LEU A 59 -10.70 -19.83 11.14
N VAL A 60 -9.52 -19.64 11.74
CA VAL A 60 -9.08 -20.39 12.92
C VAL A 60 -8.12 -19.55 13.75
N GLN A 61 -8.27 -19.61 15.06
CA GLN A 61 -7.30 -19.15 16.06
C GLN A 61 -6.60 -20.38 16.63
N LEU A 62 -5.28 -20.44 16.48
CA LEU A 62 -4.42 -21.49 17.04
C LEU A 62 -3.70 -20.96 18.28
N PRO A 63 -3.24 -21.83 19.21
CA PRO A 63 -2.36 -21.39 20.30
C PRO A 63 -1.05 -20.75 19.82
N CYS A 64 -0.54 -21.21 18.67
CA CYS A 64 0.68 -20.70 18.04
C CYS A 64 0.45 -19.58 17.02
N GLY A 65 -0.81 -19.16 16.75
CA GLY A 65 -1.07 -18.15 15.72
C GLY A 65 -2.51 -18.12 15.23
N TYR A 66 -2.71 -17.67 13.98
CA TYR A 66 -4.06 -17.53 13.43
C TYR A 66 -4.08 -17.50 11.91
N LEU A 67 -5.25 -17.87 11.36
CA LEU A 67 -5.65 -17.58 9.98
C LEU A 67 -6.83 -16.63 10.01
N HIS A 68 -6.70 -15.45 9.39
CA HIS A 68 -7.83 -14.56 9.25
C HIS A 68 -8.10 -14.15 7.80
N LEU A 69 -9.35 -13.76 7.57
CA LEU A 69 -9.82 -13.26 6.30
C LEU A 69 -9.60 -11.75 6.24
N ILE A 70 -9.32 -11.24 5.06
CA ILE A 70 -9.21 -9.80 4.82
C ILE A 70 -10.16 -9.46 3.68
N ASP A 71 -11.04 -8.49 3.94
CA ASP A 71 -11.93 -7.93 2.93
C ASP A 71 -11.11 -7.15 1.89
N ASP A 72 -11.31 -7.47 0.63
CA ASP A 72 -10.80 -6.71 -0.49
C ASP A 72 -11.97 -6.12 -1.26
N LEU A 73 -12.20 -4.83 -1.07
CA LEU A 73 -13.31 -4.12 -1.69
C LEU A 73 -13.25 -4.15 -3.23
N ALA A 74 -12.07 -4.38 -3.80
CA ALA A 74 -11.89 -4.46 -5.24
C ALA A 74 -12.33 -5.80 -5.85
N GLU A 75 -12.41 -6.87 -5.04
CA GLU A 75 -12.88 -8.20 -5.48
C GLU A 75 -13.92 -8.75 -4.49
N PRO A 76 -15.19 -8.37 -4.63
CA PRO A 76 -16.24 -8.77 -3.69
C PRO A 76 -16.53 -10.28 -3.70
N GLU A 77 -15.99 -11.04 -4.65
CA GLU A 77 -16.16 -12.48 -4.77
C GLU A 77 -14.99 -13.30 -4.22
N ALA A 78 -13.94 -12.64 -3.74
CA ALA A 78 -12.76 -13.29 -3.17
C ALA A 78 -12.27 -12.59 -1.90
N SER A 79 -11.64 -13.34 -1.00
CA SER A 79 -10.99 -12.86 0.21
C SER A 79 -9.49 -13.13 0.17
N SER A 80 -8.73 -12.25 0.77
CA SER A 80 -7.34 -12.53 1.13
C SER A 80 -7.27 -13.33 2.43
N ILE A 81 -6.25 -14.18 2.55
CA ILE A 81 -5.95 -14.91 3.80
C ILE A 81 -4.66 -14.36 4.38
N LEU A 82 -4.65 -14.05 5.67
CA LEU A 82 -3.44 -13.74 6.42
C LEU A 82 -3.17 -14.82 7.46
N LEU A 83 -2.00 -15.43 7.37
CA LEU A 83 -1.43 -16.30 8.39
C LEU A 83 -0.56 -15.47 9.33
N GLY A 84 -0.81 -15.49 10.62
CA GLY A 84 0.06 -14.94 11.66
C GLY A 84 0.53 -16.06 12.59
N LEU A 85 1.83 -16.12 12.85
CA LEU A 85 2.43 -17.06 13.80
C LEU A 85 3.15 -16.31 14.91
N ASN A 86 2.91 -16.72 16.15
CA ASN A 86 3.56 -16.16 17.33
C ASN A 86 5.05 -16.54 17.31
N VAL A 87 5.91 -15.56 17.47
CA VAL A 87 7.36 -15.71 17.55
C VAL A 87 7.91 -14.93 18.74
N PRO A 88 9.10 -15.24 19.24
CA PRO A 88 9.78 -14.46 20.27
C PRO A 88 9.93 -12.99 19.86
N LYS A 89 9.74 -12.05 20.81
CA LYS A 89 9.79 -10.61 20.56
C LYS A 89 11.18 -10.07 20.23
N ASP A 90 12.21 -10.81 20.55
CA ASP A 90 13.60 -10.55 20.17
C ASP A 90 13.84 -10.84 18.67
N LEU A 91 13.07 -11.76 18.09
CA LEU A 91 13.10 -12.04 16.64
C LEU A 91 12.23 -11.08 15.83
N VAL A 92 11.03 -10.79 16.33
CA VAL A 92 10.09 -9.83 15.73
C VAL A 92 9.46 -8.99 16.84
N PRO A 93 9.62 -7.67 16.86
CA PRO A 93 9.19 -6.81 17.97
C PRO A 93 7.70 -6.91 18.33
N ARG A 94 6.84 -7.18 17.34
CA ARG A 94 5.40 -7.42 17.56
C ARG A 94 5.11 -8.81 18.12
N GLY A 95 6.09 -9.72 18.13
CA GLY A 95 5.93 -11.10 18.55
C GLY A 95 5.10 -11.94 17.56
N ILE A 96 4.95 -11.49 16.32
CA ILE A 96 4.17 -12.15 15.27
C ILE A 96 4.92 -12.05 13.95
N SER A 97 5.14 -13.18 13.29
CA SER A 97 5.48 -13.24 11.86
C SER A 97 4.21 -13.50 11.06
N SER A 98 4.00 -12.76 9.96
CA SER A 98 2.79 -12.95 9.15
C SER A 98 3.06 -12.97 7.65
N TRP A 99 2.16 -13.65 6.93
CA TRP A 99 2.17 -13.81 5.48
C TRP A 99 0.77 -13.53 4.95
N SER A 100 0.67 -12.62 3.99
CA SER A 100 -0.57 -12.31 3.29
C SER A 100 -0.64 -13.05 1.96
N PHE A 101 -1.79 -13.66 1.71
CA PHE A 101 -2.12 -14.34 0.45
C PHE A 101 -3.32 -13.62 -0.14
N ALA A 102 -3.05 -12.66 -1.03
CA ALA A 102 -4.07 -11.77 -1.54
C ALA A 102 -5.08 -12.48 -2.44
N ARG A 103 -6.39 -12.27 -2.19
CA ARG A 103 -7.51 -12.65 -3.06
C ARG A 103 -7.53 -14.14 -3.47
N VAL A 104 -7.17 -15.02 -2.57
CA VAL A 104 -6.98 -16.44 -2.88
C VAL A 104 -8.18 -17.31 -2.54
N LEU A 105 -9.05 -16.86 -1.63
CA LEU A 105 -10.20 -17.63 -1.17
C LEU A 105 -11.47 -17.15 -1.88
N PRO A 106 -12.10 -17.97 -2.74
CA PRO A 106 -13.39 -17.64 -3.30
C PRO A 106 -14.48 -17.60 -2.23
N LEU A 107 -15.38 -16.60 -2.30
CA LEU A 107 -16.52 -16.46 -1.39
C LEU A 107 -17.76 -17.20 -1.92
N LYS A 108 -18.71 -17.48 -1.02
CA LYS A 108 -20.04 -18.05 -1.29
C LYS A 108 -20.05 -19.44 -1.94
N ARG A 109 -18.92 -20.12 -1.94
CA ARG A 109 -18.78 -21.49 -2.45
C ARG A 109 -17.77 -22.27 -1.62
N TRP A 110 -17.82 -23.60 -1.69
CA TRP A 110 -16.85 -24.43 -1.00
C TRP A 110 -15.47 -24.31 -1.63
N ALA A 111 -14.47 -24.08 -0.79
CA ALA A 111 -13.07 -24.14 -1.14
C ALA A 111 -12.31 -24.92 -0.05
N HIS A 112 -11.41 -25.80 -0.45
CA HIS A 112 -10.48 -26.44 0.48
C HIS A 112 -9.29 -25.52 0.73
N VAL A 113 -9.04 -25.21 1.99
CA VAL A 113 -7.89 -24.42 2.43
C VAL A 113 -6.95 -25.33 3.22
N ALA A 114 -5.67 -25.36 2.87
CA ALA A 114 -4.67 -26.02 3.69
C ALA A 114 -3.44 -25.13 3.84
N VAL A 115 -2.91 -25.05 5.08
CA VAL A 115 -1.69 -24.31 5.43
C VAL A 115 -0.71 -25.27 6.04
N VAL A 116 0.50 -25.31 5.48
CA VAL A 116 1.61 -26.16 5.96
C VAL A 116 2.70 -25.27 6.55
N CYS A 117 3.06 -25.54 7.80
CA CYS A 117 4.13 -24.85 8.51
C CYS A 117 5.17 -25.84 9.03
N ARG A 118 6.45 -25.45 8.95
CA ARG A 118 7.59 -26.18 9.52
C ARG A 118 8.40 -25.23 10.38
N ALA A 119 8.81 -25.68 11.56
CA ALA A 119 9.62 -24.88 12.50
C ALA A 119 11.10 -24.81 12.07
N ASP A 120 11.32 -24.49 10.81
CA ASP A 120 12.64 -24.25 10.22
C ASP A 120 12.74 -22.77 9.88
N SER A 121 13.78 -22.10 10.38
CA SER A 121 13.99 -20.66 10.18
C SER A 121 14.14 -20.25 8.71
N SER A 122 14.41 -21.19 7.82
CA SER A 122 14.47 -20.99 6.37
C SER A 122 13.16 -21.32 5.65
N ALA A 123 12.21 -21.99 6.33
CA ALA A 123 10.97 -22.43 5.73
C ALA A 123 9.98 -21.26 5.59
N VAL A 124 9.26 -21.25 4.48
CA VAL A 124 8.15 -20.35 4.24
C VAL A 124 6.86 -21.16 4.34
N PRO A 125 5.83 -20.70 5.10
CA PRO A 125 4.54 -21.37 5.14
C PRO A 125 3.95 -21.53 3.74
N GLU A 126 3.33 -22.66 3.48
CA GLU A 126 2.70 -22.95 2.19
C GLU A 126 1.18 -22.92 2.35
N LEU A 127 0.50 -22.22 1.44
CA LEU A 127 -0.95 -22.20 1.34
C LEU A 127 -1.40 -22.97 0.10
N TYR A 128 -2.44 -23.77 0.27
CA TYR A 128 -3.10 -24.51 -0.80
C TYR A 128 -4.59 -24.17 -0.85
N ILE A 129 -5.10 -23.94 -2.04
CA ILE A 129 -6.53 -23.77 -2.30
C ILE A 129 -6.97 -24.83 -3.31
N ASN A 130 -7.99 -25.61 -2.94
CA ASN A 130 -8.51 -26.73 -3.75
C ASN A 130 -7.41 -27.69 -4.23
N GLY A 131 -6.48 -28.02 -3.32
CA GLY A 131 -5.36 -28.92 -3.58
C GLY A 131 -4.18 -28.32 -4.36
N SER A 132 -4.32 -27.09 -4.89
CA SER A 132 -3.28 -26.41 -5.64
C SER A 132 -2.51 -25.44 -4.76
N ARG A 133 -1.18 -25.49 -4.82
CA ARG A 133 -0.33 -24.55 -4.09
C ARG A 133 -0.52 -23.14 -4.64
N VAL A 134 -0.79 -22.19 -3.74
CA VAL A 134 -0.89 -20.78 -4.08
C VAL A 134 0.50 -20.23 -4.36
N LYS A 135 0.70 -19.71 -5.55
CA LYS A 135 1.90 -18.92 -5.86
C LYS A 135 1.71 -17.54 -5.21
N ALA A 136 2.26 -17.36 -4.02
CA ALA A 136 2.34 -16.07 -3.36
C ALA A 136 3.80 -15.64 -3.29
N ARG A 137 4.04 -14.35 -3.22
CA ARG A 137 5.33 -13.81 -2.84
C ARG A 137 5.53 -14.10 -1.36
N ALA A 138 6.12 -15.24 -1.06
CA ALA A 138 6.40 -15.66 0.30
C ALA A 138 7.82 -15.23 0.68
N LEU A 139 7.92 -14.24 1.56
CA LEU A 139 9.19 -13.81 2.14
C LEU A 139 9.57 -14.74 3.30
N ALA A 140 10.84 -15.10 3.40
CA ALA A 140 11.36 -15.77 4.58
C ALA A 140 11.24 -14.83 5.79
N ARG A 141 10.57 -15.30 6.84
CA ARG A 141 10.40 -14.58 8.11
C ARG A 141 10.77 -15.51 9.26
N PRO A 142 11.18 -14.97 10.42
CA PRO A 142 11.41 -15.80 11.59
C PRO A 142 10.21 -16.68 11.90
N LEU A 143 10.48 -17.95 12.21
CA LEU A 143 9.50 -18.92 12.67
C LEU A 143 9.87 -19.37 14.08
N PRO A 144 8.90 -19.82 14.91
CA PRO A 144 9.20 -20.40 16.20
C PRO A 144 9.86 -21.77 15.99
N SER A 145 10.73 -22.17 16.90
CA SER A 145 11.34 -23.51 16.89
C SER A 145 10.35 -24.63 17.24
N VAL A 146 9.24 -24.24 17.89
CA VAL A 146 8.14 -25.14 18.26
C VAL A 146 6.82 -24.38 18.16
N PHE A 147 5.82 -24.99 17.58
CA PHE A 147 4.43 -24.50 17.56
C PHE A 147 3.70 -25.00 18.81
N LYS A 148 3.32 -24.07 19.68
CA LYS A 148 2.64 -24.38 20.94
C LYS A 148 1.30 -25.07 20.71
N GLY A 149 1.05 -26.12 21.49
CA GLY A 149 -0.26 -26.78 21.62
C GLY A 149 -1.19 -26.07 22.59
N GLY A 150 -2.43 -26.52 22.63
CA GLY A 150 -3.51 -26.00 23.48
C GLY A 150 -4.83 -25.90 22.73
N THR A 151 -5.76 -25.10 23.24
CA THR A 151 -7.09 -24.98 22.62
C THR A 151 -7.05 -24.04 21.43
N ALA A 152 -7.46 -24.53 20.25
CA ALA A 152 -7.74 -23.76 19.05
C ALA A 152 -9.24 -23.44 18.96
N THR A 153 -9.58 -22.33 18.30
CA THR A 153 -10.99 -21.93 18.05
C THR A 153 -11.21 -21.77 16.56
N ILE A 154 -12.19 -22.52 16.03
CA ILE A 154 -12.61 -22.45 14.62
C ILE A 154 -13.72 -21.40 14.52
N GLY A 155 -13.67 -20.54 13.49
CA GLY A 155 -14.71 -19.56 13.17
C GLY A 155 -14.72 -18.28 14.01
N ASN A 156 -13.81 -18.14 14.99
CA ASN A 156 -13.67 -16.93 15.79
C ASN A 156 -12.28 -16.83 16.43
N SER A 157 -11.97 -15.71 17.11
CA SER A 157 -10.76 -15.56 17.93
C SER A 157 -10.84 -16.30 19.28
N SER A 158 -12.04 -16.49 19.80
CA SER A 158 -12.44 -17.31 20.95
C SER A 158 -13.96 -17.42 20.94
N VAL A 159 -14.55 -18.33 21.71
CA VAL A 159 -15.99 -18.30 21.97
C VAL A 159 -16.32 -17.00 22.73
N GLY A 160 -17.27 -16.23 22.25
CA GLY A 160 -17.53 -14.86 22.73
C GLY A 160 -16.53 -13.80 22.23
N GLY A 161 -15.64 -14.15 21.30
CA GLY A 161 -14.62 -13.26 20.76
C GLY A 161 -15.18 -12.23 19.77
N ASN A 162 -14.33 -11.28 19.40
CA ASN A 162 -14.71 -10.15 18.55
C ASN A 162 -14.34 -10.32 17.07
N ARG A 163 -14.04 -11.55 16.62
CA ARG A 163 -13.64 -11.84 15.22
C ARG A 163 -14.43 -13.01 14.62
N PRO A 164 -15.77 -13.02 14.79
CA PRO A 164 -16.59 -14.10 14.26
C PRO A 164 -16.57 -14.11 12.73
N MET A 165 -16.57 -15.32 12.18
CA MET A 165 -16.72 -15.61 10.75
C MET A 165 -18.18 -15.77 10.39
N ASP A 166 -18.56 -15.40 9.17
CA ASP A 166 -19.85 -15.72 8.55
C ASP A 166 -19.63 -16.78 7.46
N GLY A 167 -20.19 -17.97 7.66
CA GLY A 167 -20.00 -19.07 6.71
C GLY A 167 -20.06 -20.46 7.33
N ARG A 168 -19.53 -21.45 6.60
CA ARG A 168 -19.49 -22.86 7.01
C ARG A 168 -18.07 -23.40 6.91
N VAL A 169 -17.73 -24.30 7.84
CA VAL A 169 -16.47 -25.06 7.84
C VAL A 169 -16.81 -26.55 7.96
N ALA A 170 -16.19 -27.39 7.17
CA ALA A 170 -16.33 -28.84 7.23
C ALA A 170 -14.96 -29.52 7.17
N ASP A 171 -14.88 -30.76 7.69
CA ASP A 171 -13.67 -31.58 7.68
C ASP A 171 -12.43 -30.84 8.19
N PHE A 172 -12.58 -30.06 9.25
CA PHE A 172 -11.44 -29.40 9.88
C PHE A 172 -10.43 -30.42 10.41
N ARG A 173 -9.17 -30.21 10.08
CA ARG A 173 -8.04 -31.06 10.50
C ARG A 173 -6.88 -30.22 10.98
N PHE A 174 -6.30 -30.64 12.09
CA PHE A 174 -4.98 -30.24 12.53
C PHE A 174 -4.09 -31.49 12.54
N GLU A 175 -3.15 -31.56 11.63
CA GLU A 175 -2.17 -32.63 11.55
C GLU A 175 -0.85 -32.13 12.17
N PRO A 176 -0.29 -32.80 13.19
CA PRO A 176 0.96 -32.38 13.83
C PRO A 176 2.20 -32.75 12.98
N ARG A 177 2.07 -32.64 11.70
CA ARG A 177 3.11 -32.84 10.67
C ARG A 177 2.81 -32.05 9.42
N ALA A 178 3.83 -31.85 8.60
CA ALA A 178 3.64 -31.30 7.26
C ALA A 178 3.08 -32.40 6.34
N LEU A 179 1.89 -32.19 5.78
CA LEU A 179 1.34 -33.04 4.73
C LEU A 179 2.05 -32.80 3.40
N SER A 180 2.12 -33.84 2.57
CA SER A 180 2.61 -33.73 1.19
C SER A 180 1.58 -33.07 0.28
N VAL A 181 2.03 -32.66 -0.91
CA VAL A 181 1.14 -32.09 -1.95
C VAL A 181 0.05 -33.09 -2.36
N GLU A 182 0.40 -34.38 -2.46
CA GLU A 182 -0.50 -35.46 -2.84
C GLU A 182 -1.55 -35.71 -1.74
N GLU A 183 -1.13 -35.68 -0.46
CA GLU A 183 -2.05 -35.81 0.68
C GLU A 183 -3.06 -34.65 0.72
N ILE A 184 -2.59 -33.40 0.53
CA ILE A 184 -3.45 -32.21 0.47
C ILE A 184 -4.39 -32.29 -0.75
N ALA A 185 -3.91 -32.71 -1.90
CA ALA A 185 -4.74 -32.88 -3.10
C ALA A 185 -5.80 -33.97 -2.88
N ALA A 186 -5.49 -35.02 -2.14
CA ALA A 186 -6.45 -36.06 -1.80
C ALA A 186 -7.58 -35.53 -0.88
N LEU A 187 -7.29 -34.66 0.08
CA LEU A 187 -8.27 -34.01 0.95
C LEU A 187 -9.20 -33.07 0.19
N ALA A 188 -8.72 -32.51 -0.90
CA ALA A 188 -9.40 -31.50 -1.71
C ALA A 188 -10.21 -32.07 -2.90
N ARG A 189 -10.45 -33.38 -2.99
CA ARG A 189 -11.03 -34.02 -4.18
C ARG A 189 -12.52 -33.79 -4.35
N VAL A 190 -13.27 -33.76 -3.24
CA VAL A 190 -14.74 -33.69 -3.25
C VAL A 190 -15.20 -32.72 -2.18
N THR A 191 -16.03 -31.77 -2.57
CA THR A 191 -16.61 -30.78 -1.65
C THR A 191 -17.61 -31.44 -0.68
N PRO A 192 -17.96 -30.83 0.45
CA PRO A 192 -18.96 -31.35 1.39
C PRO A 192 -20.35 -31.58 0.78
N ASP A 193 -20.65 -30.96 -0.37
CA ASP A 193 -21.92 -31.17 -1.09
C ASP A 193 -21.78 -32.20 -2.23
N GLY A 194 -20.67 -32.92 -2.32
CA GLY A 194 -20.46 -34.03 -3.24
C GLY A 194 -19.98 -33.64 -4.65
N ASN A 195 -19.73 -32.37 -4.90
CA ASN A 195 -19.26 -31.89 -6.19
C ASN A 195 -17.73 -31.86 -6.27
N PRO A 196 -17.10 -31.94 -7.45
CA PRO A 196 -15.68 -31.62 -7.59
C PRO A 196 -15.44 -30.14 -7.30
N PRO A 197 -14.35 -29.77 -6.64
CA PRO A 197 -14.01 -28.38 -6.40
C PRO A 197 -13.72 -27.67 -7.71
N ILE A 198 -14.09 -26.39 -7.80
CA ILE A 198 -13.68 -25.56 -8.92
C ILE A 198 -12.17 -25.34 -8.77
N PRO A 199 -11.36 -25.65 -9.80
CA PRO A 199 -9.91 -25.44 -9.73
C PRO A 199 -9.61 -23.99 -9.35
N TYR A 200 -8.70 -23.81 -8.39
CA TYR A 200 -8.18 -22.48 -8.09
C TYR A 200 -7.13 -22.15 -9.13
N VAL A 201 -7.42 -21.14 -9.96
CA VAL A 201 -6.44 -20.56 -10.88
C VAL A 201 -6.35 -19.07 -10.54
N ARG A 202 -5.38 -18.68 -9.73
CA ARG A 202 -4.97 -17.28 -9.67
C ARG A 202 -4.06 -17.04 -10.87
N THR A 203 -4.58 -16.36 -11.87
CA THR A 203 -3.77 -15.82 -12.95
C THR A 203 -3.30 -14.43 -12.51
N PHE A 204 -1.98 -14.24 -12.37
CA PHE A 204 -1.43 -12.90 -12.43
C PHE A 204 -1.57 -12.43 -13.88
N HIS A 205 -2.24 -11.31 -14.07
CA HIS A 205 -2.41 -10.65 -15.36
C HIS A 205 -1.57 -9.38 -15.34
N ASP A 206 -0.27 -9.52 -15.59
CA ASP A 206 0.55 -8.36 -15.88
C ASP A 206 0.31 -8.00 -17.34
N GLU A 207 -0.52 -6.99 -17.58
CA GLU A 207 -0.84 -6.51 -18.93
C GLU A 207 0.36 -5.86 -19.61
N LEU A 208 1.43 -5.56 -18.85
CA LEU A 208 2.66 -4.91 -19.32
C LEU A 208 3.89 -5.68 -18.84
N PRO A 209 4.98 -5.68 -19.64
CA PRO A 209 6.27 -6.14 -19.17
C PRO A 209 6.72 -5.38 -17.93
N ILE A 210 7.45 -6.05 -17.02
CA ILE A 210 8.03 -5.45 -15.81
C ILE A 210 9.54 -5.50 -15.90
N ILE A 211 10.19 -4.34 -15.72
CA ILE A 211 11.63 -4.22 -15.46
C ILE A 211 11.80 -4.22 -13.94
N ASP A 212 12.47 -5.22 -13.39
CA ASP A 212 12.67 -5.33 -11.95
C ASP A 212 14.04 -4.76 -11.54
N LEU A 213 14.03 -3.63 -10.83
CA LEU A 213 15.20 -2.97 -10.24
C LEU A 213 15.20 -3.04 -8.71
N SER A 214 14.19 -3.69 -8.11
CA SER A 214 13.94 -3.67 -6.66
C SER A 214 15.05 -4.36 -5.85
N HIS A 215 15.81 -5.24 -6.47
CA HIS A 215 16.92 -5.97 -5.85
C HIS A 215 18.29 -5.30 -6.06
N ASP A 216 18.35 -4.21 -6.82
CA ASP A 216 19.59 -3.47 -7.11
C ASP A 216 19.98 -2.57 -5.93
N MET A 217 20.46 -3.16 -4.83
CA MET A 217 20.76 -2.45 -3.57
C MET A 217 21.74 -1.28 -3.72
N PHE A 218 22.63 -1.32 -4.72
CA PHE A 218 23.59 -0.23 -5.01
C PHE A 218 22.91 1.06 -5.51
N ARG A 219 21.66 0.97 -5.95
CA ARG A 219 20.84 2.11 -6.34
C ARG A 219 20.15 2.78 -5.16
N GLN A 220 20.02 2.08 -4.04
CA GLN A 220 19.15 2.42 -2.95
C GLN A 220 19.89 3.15 -1.83
N THR A 221 19.22 4.10 -1.20
CA THR A 221 19.76 4.83 -0.05
C THR A 221 18.64 5.04 0.98
N VAL A 222 18.91 4.71 2.24
CA VAL A 222 18.00 4.98 3.35
C VAL A 222 18.19 6.44 3.78
N ILE A 223 17.15 7.26 3.63
CA ILE A 223 17.12 8.66 4.05
C ILE A 223 16.87 8.75 5.56
N ALA A 224 15.90 7.96 6.03
CA ALA A 224 15.58 7.85 7.45
C ALA A 224 15.22 6.41 7.79
N SER A 225 15.92 5.85 8.79
CA SER A 225 15.77 4.43 9.17
C SER A 225 14.63 4.24 10.17
N GLY A 226 13.85 3.18 9.99
CA GLY A 226 12.88 2.66 10.95
C GLY A 226 13.41 1.49 11.79
N ALA A 227 14.70 1.15 11.67
CA ALA A 227 15.29 -0.01 12.33
C ALA A 227 15.20 0.05 13.87
N ASP A 228 15.21 1.25 14.45
CA ASP A 228 15.07 1.51 15.89
C ASP A 228 13.61 1.48 16.40
N GLY A 229 12.63 1.38 15.48
CA GLY A 229 11.20 1.37 15.80
C GLY A 229 10.50 2.72 15.65
N VAL A 230 11.20 3.76 15.22
CA VAL A 230 10.57 5.04 14.89
C VAL A 230 10.05 4.97 13.45
N TYR A 231 8.73 4.97 13.29
CA TYR A 231 8.09 4.94 11.98
C TYR A 231 8.36 6.23 11.21
N GLN A 232 8.99 6.11 10.04
CA GLN A 232 9.27 7.17 9.08
C GLN A 232 8.33 7.01 7.89
N GLY A 233 7.47 8.01 7.61
CA GLY A 233 6.44 7.81 6.58
C GLY A 233 6.09 9.05 5.77
N HIS A 234 5.43 8.82 4.64
CA HIS A 234 4.87 9.83 3.75
C HIS A 234 5.89 10.89 3.28
N PRO A 235 7.03 10.48 2.69
CA PRO A 235 7.99 11.44 2.18
C PRO A 235 7.51 12.10 0.90
N THR A 236 8.01 13.30 0.67
CA THR A 236 8.12 13.90 -0.66
C THR A 236 9.48 14.54 -0.83
N THR A 237 9.97 14.56 -2.05
CA THR A 237 11.24 15.19 -2.41
C THR A 237 11.03 16.36 -3.37
N ILE A 238 12.05 17.19 -3.49
CA ILE A 238 12.16 18.22 -4.52
C ILE A 238 13.62 18.51 -4.80
N VAL A 239 13.95 18.85 -6.04
CA VAL A 239 15.23 19.42 -6.42
C VAL A 239 15.12 20.93 -6.47
N ALA A 240 15.93 21.63 -5.65
CA ALA A 240 16.03 23.09 -5.67
C ALA A 240 16.77 23.58 -6.92
N PRO A 241 16.62 24.86 -7.32
CA PRO A 241 17.32 25.42 -8.49
C PRO A 241 18.84 25.29 -8.47
N ASN A 242 19.45 25.18 -7.28
CA ASN A 242 20.89 24.98 -7.09
C ASN A 242 21.32 23.50 -7.14
N GLY A 243 20.40 22.57 -7.45
CA GLY A 243 20.64 21.13 -7.51
C GLY A 243 20.60 20.41 -6.16
N THR A 244 20.38 21.11 -5.05
CA THR A 244 20.18 20.47 -3.73
C THR A 244 18.82 19.76 -3.69
N LEU A 245 18.84 18.49 -3.29
CA LEU A 245 17.63 17.75 -3.01
C LEU A 245 17.18 17.99 -1.57
N TYR A 246 15.88 18.15 -1.37
CA TYR A 246 15.24 18.18 -0.05
C TYR A 246 14.20 17.06 0.04
N CYS A 247 14.09 16.46 1.22
CA CYS A 247 13.07 15.47 1.55
C CYS A 247 12.42 15.85 2.88
N VAL A 248 11.09 15.88 2.90
CA VAL A 248 10.29 16.05 4.14
C VAL A 248 9.44 14.82 4.36
N TRP A 249 9.16 14.46 5.63
CA TRP A 249 8.31 13.31 5.94
C TRP A 249 7.64 13.43 7.31
N THR A 250 6.83 12.44 7.69
CA THR A 250 6.16 12.39 8.99
C THR A 250 6.75 11.31 9.90
N ILE A 251 6.63 11.53 11.19
CA ILE A 251 6.78 10.50 12.22
C ILE A 251 5.40 9.90 12.51
N LYS A 252 5.26 8.59 12.38
CA LYS A 252 4.02 7.80 12.38
C LYS A 252 3.17 7.99 11.12
N HIS A 253 2.30 7.04 10.84
CA HIS A 253 1.34 7.11 9.73
C HIS A 253 0.39 8.29 9.90
N GLY A 254 0.40 9.26 8.98
CA GLY A 254 -0.39 10.50 9.09
C GLY A 254 -0.04 11.36 10.32
N GLY A 255 1.13 11.16 10.92
CA GLY A 255 1.52 11.82 12.15
C GLY A 255 2.10 13.22 11.95
N LYS A 256 2.90 13.67 12.94
CA LYS A 256 3.50 14.99 12.90
C LYS A 256 4.54 15.13 11.80
N CYS A 257 4.54 16.27 11.13
CA CYS A 257 5.66 16.76 10.34
C CYS A 257 6.85 17.13 11.26
N GLY A 258 7.95 17.57 10.69
CA GLY A 258 9.12 18.03 11.43
C GLY A 258 10.41 17.55 10.77
N PRO A 259 10.55 16.25 10.47
CA PRO A 259 11.74 15.75 9.82
C PRO A 259 11.98 16.35 8.43
N MET A 260 13.24 16.73 8.20
CA MET A 260 13.74 17.17 6.90
C MET A 260 15.18 16.71 6.71
N ALA A 261 15.53 16.32 5.50
CA ALA A 261 16.90 16.02 5.11
C ALA A 261 17.22 16.66 3.75
N LYS A 262 18.51 16.89 3.50
CA LYS A 262 19.01 17.38 2.23
C LYS A 262 20.14 16.51 1.69
N SER A 263 20.30 16.51 0.36
CA SER A 263 21.40 15.86 -0.34
C SER A 263 21.99 16.84 -1.38
N ALA A 264 23.32 16.92 -1.43
CA ALA A 264 24.06 17.73 -2.41
C ALA A 264 24.77 16.86 -3.47
N ASP A 265 24.61 15.54 -3.42
CA ASP A 265 25.34 14.57 -4.25
C ASP A 265 24.41 13.66 -5.10
N GLY A 266 23.21 14.17 -5.42
CA GLY A 266 22.23 13.45 -6.22
C GLY A 266 21.56 12.29 -5.48
N GLY A 267 21.36 12.41 -4.17
CA GLY A 267 20.66 11.42 -3.34
C GLY A 267 21.52 10.24 -2.92
N LYS A 268 22.84 10.31 -3.07
CA LYS A 268 23.77 9.25 -2.60
C LYS A 268 23.93 9.29 -1.08
N THR A 269 24.02 10.50 -0.51
CA THR A 269 24.04 10.71 0.93
C THR A 269 23.04 11.79 1.33
N TRP A 270 22.53 11.69 2.56
CA TRP A 270 21.52 12.59 3.10
C TRP A 270 21.91 13.06 4.50
N THR A 271 21.71 14.36 4.74
CA THR A 271 21.98 14.99 6.04
C THR A 271 20.69 15.59 6.59
N ARG A 272 20.38 15.29 7.85
CA ARG A 272 19.25 15.91 8.56
C ARG A 272 19.46 17.42 8.69
N CYS A 273 18.39 18.17 8.45
CA CYS A 273 18.39 19.62 8.49
C CYS A 273 17.09 20.21 9.06
N ASP A 274 16.45 19.53 10.00
CA ASP A 274 15.19 19.95 10.63
C ASP A 274 15.28 21.36 11.24
N ASN A 275 16.46 21.73 11.71
CA ASN A 275 16.74 23.00 12.39
C ASN A 275 16.59 24.25 11.50
N ILE A 276 16.49 24.09 10.19
CA ILE A 276 16.22 25.22 9.27
C ILE A 276 14.73 25.48 9.08
N MET A 277 13.86 24.56 9.53
CA MET A 277 12.42 24.71 9.46
C MET A 277 11.90 25.62 10.58
N PRO A 278 10.77 26.33 10.35
CA PRO A 278 10.13 27.12 11.42
C PRO A 278 9.84 26.25 12.65
N GLU A 279 10.00 26.81 13.86
CA GLU A 279 9.81 26.09 15.13
C GLU A 279 8.44 25.40 15.24
N ASN A 280 7.40 26.00 14.68
CA ASN A 280 6.04 25.47 14.69
C ASN A 280 5.83 24.28 13.75
N TYR A 281 6.71 24.04 12.78
CA TYR A 281 6.52 22.99 11.79
C TYR A 281 6.38 21.60 12.42
N GLY A 282 7.26 21.23 13.33
CA GLY A 282 7.17 19.96 14.07
C GLY A 282 6.09 19.90 15.15
N LYS A 283 5.53 21.06 15.55
CA LYS A 283 4.55 21.16 16.64
C LYS A 283 3.10 21.13 16.15
N SER A 284 2.80 21.88 15.08
CA SER A 284 1.43 22.15 14.62
C SER A 284 1.07 21.60 13.24
N HIS A 285 2.05 21.20 12.45
CA HIS A 285 1.84 20.59 11.14
C HIS A 285 1.81 19.07 11.22
N CYS A 286 0.98 18.42 10.42
CA CYS A 286 0.86 16.96 10.39
C CYS A 286 0.40 16.48 9.01
N ASN A 287 0.36 15.15 8.88
CA ASN A 287 -0.19 14.40 7.76
C ASN A 287 0.48 14.72 6.41
N CYS A 288 1.18 13.79 5.85
CA CYS A 288 1.67 13.68 4.48
C CYS A 288 2.18 15.01 3.87
N PRO A 289 3.26 15.63 4.40
CA PRO A 289 3.76 16.89 3.85
C PRO A 289 4.11 16.73 2.37
N THR A 290 3.73 17.72 1.56
CA THR A 290 3.99 17.72 0.12
C THR A 290 4.90 18.88 -0.24
N LEU A 291 6.07 18.59 -0.81
CA LEU A 291 7.00 19.58 -1.38
C LEU A 291 6.62 19.89 -2.82
N GLN A 292 6.60 21.17 -3.16
CA GLN A 292 6.31 21.66 -4.50
C GLN A 292 7.16 22.89 -4.84
N THR A 293 7.38 23.16 -6.12
CA THR A 293 7.92 24.42 -6.61
C THR A 293 6.83 25.35 -7.06
N VAL A 294 6.93 26.63 -6.71
CA VAL A 294 6.03 27.68 -7.20
C VAL A 294 6.86 28.83 -7.71
N ILE A 295 6.63 29.22 -8.96
CA ILE A 295 7.32 30.37 -9.56
C ILE A 295 6.68 31.65 -9.04
N ARG A 296 7.51 32.60 -8.61
CA ARG A 296 7.09 33.93 -8.16
C ARG A 296 6.82 34.86 -9.36
N PRO A 297 6.07 35.94 -9.15
CA PRO A 297 5.85 36.96 -10.19
C PRO A 297 7.14 37.61 -10.73
N ASP A 298 8.23 37.63 -9.93
CA ASP A 298 9.57 38.14 -10.33
C ASP A 298 10.42 37.10 -11.09
N GLY A 299 9.88 35.89 -11.36
CA GLY A 299 10.56 34.79 -12.02
C GLY A 299 11.38 33.89 -11.09
N GLY A 300 11.54 34.25 -9.81
CA GLY A 300 12.22 33.42 -8.82
C GLY A 300 11.38 32.20 -8.43
N THR A 301 12.03 31.21 -7.82
CA THR A 301 11.39 29.95 -7.41
C THR A 301 11.25 29.90 -5.90
N ASN A 302 10.05 29.65 -5.42
CA ASN A 302 9.77 29.24 -4.04
C ASN A 302 9.71 27.72 -3.96
N LEU A 303 10.33 27.14 -2.92
CA LEU A 303 10.04 25.78 -2.47
C LEU A 303 8.94 25.86 -1.43
N VAL A 304 7.89 25.06 -1.57
CA VAL A 304 6.70 25.15 -0.73
C VAL A 304 6.38 23.79 -0.14
N VAL A 305 6.20 23.73 1.18
CA VAL A 305 5.69 22.55 1.89
C VAL A 305 4.22 22.79 2.25
N PHE A 306 3.34 21.95 1.76
CA PHE A 306 1.95 21.88 2.19
C PHE A 306 1.77 20.77 3.21
N SER A 307 0.93 20.99 4.23
CA SER A 307 0.65 20.02 5.29
C SER A 307 -0.73 20.26 5.89
N ALA A 308 -1.26 19.30 6.65
CA ALA A 308 -2.46 19.55 7.44
C ALA A 308 -2.12 20.37 8.69
N LYS A 309 -2.96 21.34 9.00
CA LYS A 309 -2.86 22.19 10.20
C LYS A 309 -4.25 22.53 10.73
N LYS A 310 -4.37 22.78 12.04
CA LYS A 310 -5.64 23.24 12.60
C LYS A 310 -6.11 24.53 11.89
N GLY A 311 -7.32 24.48 11.34
CA GLY A 311 -7.93 25.61 10.62
C GLY A 311 -7.69 25.64 9.11
N GLY A 312 -6.97 24.65 8.53
CA GLY A 312 -6.80 24.55 7.10
C GLY A 312 -5.49 23.91 6.64
N CYS A 313 -4.96 24.35 5.53
CA CYS A 313 -3.68 23.91 5.00
C CYS A 313 -2.54 24.75 5.58
N GLY A 314 -1.60 24.12 6.25
CA GLY A 314 -0.35 24.72 6.70
C GLY A 314 0.63 24.84 5.54
N ILE A 315 1.32 25.96 5.46
CA ILE A 315 2.22 26.30 4.35
C ILE A 315 3.55 26.78 4.94
N VAL A 316 4.65 26.21 4.47
CA VAL A 316 6.01 26.66 4.79
C VAL A 316 6.76 26.90 3.49
N ILE A 317 7.41 28.05 3.36
CA ILE A 317 8.02 28.53 2.10
C ILE A 317 9.48 28.86 2.29
N SER A 318 10.31 28.45 1.33
CA SER A 318 11.66 28.92 1.16
C SER A 318 11.80 29.70 -0.16
N PRO A 319 12.11 30.99 -0.10
CA PRO A 319 12.32 31.82 -1.29
C PRO A 319 13.79 31.79 -1.79
N ASP A 320 14.70 31.15 -1.08
CA ASP A 320 16.15 31.18 -1.25
C ASP A 320 16.78 29.81 -1.56
N GLY A 321 15.99 28.90 -2.16
CA GLY A 321 16.47 27.58 -2.56
C GLY A 321 16.70 26.62 -1.40
N GLY A 322 15.96 26.78 -0.28
CA GLY A 322 15.98 25.88 0.86
C GLY A 322 16.95 26.27 1.97
N GLN A 323 17.59 27.46 1.90
CA GLN A 323 18.52 27.91 2.92
C GLN A 323 17.78 28.38 4.20
N SER A 324 16.65 29.07 4.03
CA SER A 324 15.75 29.45 5.11
C SER A 324 14.29 29.13 4.76
N TRP A 325 13.48 28.90 5.80
CA TRP A 325 12.08 28.52 5.67
C TRP A 325 11.18 29.37 6.57
N TRP A 326 10.06 29.81 6.02
CA TRP A 326 9.15 30.72 6.67
C TRP A 326 7.73 30.13 6.69
N GLU A 327 7.04 30.26 7.80
CA GLU A 327 5.64 29.88 7.90
C GLU A 327 4.75 30.96 7.27
N ALA A 328 3.99 30.60 6.24
CA ALA A 328 2.98 31.44 5.65
C ALA A 328 1.66 31.38 6.42
N PRO A 329 0.72 32.31 6.20
CA PRO A 329 -0.62 32.23 6.78
C PRO A 329 -1.30 30.90 6.42
N THR A 330 -1.97 30.28 7.40
CA THR A 330 -2.74 29.05 7.17
C THR A 330 -3.85 29.31 6.14
N ALA A 331 -3.80 28.58 5.02
CA ALA A 331 -4.81 28.72 3.98
C ALA A 331 -6.13 28.03 4.39
N LYS A 332 -7.25 28.67 4.10
CA LYS A 332 -8.60 28.11 4.32
C LYS A 332 -8.94 27.06 3.25
N LEU A 333 -8.13 26.04 3.13
CA LEU A 333 -8.28 24.90 2.22
C LEU A 333 -8.60 23.65 3.03
N SER A 334 -9.23 22.65 2.41
CA SER A 334 -9.47 21.37 3.06
C SER A 334 -8.15 20.75 3.52
N ALA A 335 -8.07 20.32 4.78
CA ALA A 335 -6.84 19.93 5.45
C ALA A 335 -6.83 18.48 5.97
N GLY A 336 -7.84 17.69 5.69
CA GLY A 336 -7.86 16.27 6.09
C GLY A 336 -6.68 15.49 5.51
N MET A 337 -6.37 15.75 4.24
CA MET A 337 -5.12 15.41 3.56
C MET A 337 -4.57 16.69 2.91
N PRO A 338 -3.25 16.93 2.95
CA PRO A 338 -2.65 18.05 2.24
C PRO A 338 -2.88 17.96 0.74
N PRO A 339 -2.86 19.11 0.03
CA PRO A 339 -2.84 19.13 -1.42
C PRO A 339 -1.63 18.39 -1.98
N THR A 340 -1.79 17.71 -3.10
CA THR A 340 -0.75 16.84 -3.67
C THR A 340 -0.33 17.22 -5.08
N GLY A 341 -1.17 17.90 -5.85
CA GLY A 341 -0.83 18.39 -7.18
C GLY A 341 -0.61 19.91 -7.18
N CYS A 342 0.44 20.38 -7.85
CA CYS A 342 0.67 21.79 -8.10
C CYS A 342 1.13 21.99 -9.56
N MET A 343 0.65 23.07 -10.22
CA MET A 343 0.98 23.37 -11.62
C MET A 343 1.04 24.85 -11.83
N MET A 344 2.09 25.32 -12.50
CA MET A 344 2.13 26.69 -13.00
C MET A 344 1.28 26.80 -14.28
N LEU A 345 0.31 27.71 -14.27
CA LEU A 345 -0.50 28.04 -15.43
C LEU A 345 0.26 28.98 -16.37
N LYS A 346 -0.20 29.09 -17.62
CA LYS A 346 0.47 29.92 -18.65
C LYS A 346 0.53 31.42 -18.31
N ASP A 347 -0.39 31.89 -17.47
CA ASP A 347 -0.43 33.29 -17.01
C ASP A 347 0.45 33.57 -15.77
N GLY A 348 1.24 32.58 -15.32
CA GLY A 348 2.08 32.67 -14.14
C GLY A 348 1.36 32.43 -12.81
N THR A 349 0.07 32.12 -12.84
CA THR A 349 -0.69 31.74 -11.63
C THR A 349 -0.33 30.28 -11.24
N ALA A 350 -0.13 30.04 -9.96
CA ALA A 350 0.02 28.67 -9.45
C ALA A 350 -1.37 28.05 -9.17
N ALA A 351 -1.64 26.86 -9.69
CA ALA A 351 -2.81 26.06 -9.40
C ALA A 351 -2.45 24.92 -8.46
N LEU A 352 -3.17 24.80 -7.35
CA LEU A 352 -3.01 23.77 -6.33
C LEU A 352 -4.24 22.87 -6.33
N PHE A 353 -4.02 21.55 -6.25
CA PHE A 353 -5.08 20.55 -6.28
C PHE A 353 -5.04 19.67 -5.03
N GLY A 354 -6.21 19.39 -4.50
CA GLY A 354 -6.39 18.51 -3.35
C GLY A 354 -7.78 17.90 -3.34
N GLN A 355 -8.14 17.22 -2.25
CA GLN A 355 -9.45 16.59 -2.10
C GLN A 355 -10.25 17.17 -0.94
N ILE A 356 -11.57 17.01 -1.05
CA ILE A 356 -12.52 17.35 0.00
C ILE A 356 -13.61 16.28 0.08
N ARG A 357 -14.05 15.94 1.28
CA ARG A 357 -15.23 15.08 1.49
C ARG A 357 -16.49 15.79 1.01
N ASN A 358 -17.35 15.07 0.32
CA ASN A 358 -18.63 15.61 -0.17
C ASN A 358 -19.59 15.93 0.99
N ASP A 359 -19.53 15.12 2.08
CA ASP A 359 -20.20 15.44 3.35
C ASP A 359 -19.19 15.42 4.52
N PRO A 360 -18.72 16.57 4.98
CA PRO A 360 -17.72 16.65 6.06
C PRO A 360 -18.26 16.19 7.43
N ASN A 361 -19.59 16.05 7.60
CA ASN A 361 -20.21 15.64 8.86
C ASN A 361 -20.36 14.12 8.98
N VAL A 362 -20.21 13.38 7.88
CA VAL A 362 -20.30 11.91 7.89
C VAL A 362 -18.96 11.34 8.30
N LYS A 363 -18.91 10.75 9.51
CA LYS A 363 -17.80 9.86 9.91
C LYS A 363 -18.04 8.50 9.26
N THR A 364 -17.46 8.29 8.11
CA THR A 364 -17.67 7.06 7.34
C THR A 364 -16.44 6.17 7.37
N ASP A 365 -16.66 4.87 7.17
CA ASP A 365 -15.62 3.98 6.74
C ASP A 365 -15.25 4.27 5.26
N ARG A 366 -14.16 3.68 4.76
CA ARG A 366 -13.69 3.91 3.39
C ARG A 366 -14.72 3.59 2.30
N ALA A 367 -15.71 2.75 2.60
CA ALA A 367 -16.68 2.26 1.63
C ALA A 367 -17.76 3.30 1.26
N THR A 368 -18.00 4.29 2.14
CA THR A 368 -19.07 5.28 1.98
C THR A 368 -18.56 6.72 1.88
N ASP A 369 -17.24 6.94 1.97
CA ASP A 369 -16.62 8.27 2.01
C ASP A 369 -16.33 8.78 0.59
N ASP A 370 -17.32 9.41 -0.03
CA ASP A 370 -17.14 10.06 -1.32
C ASP A 370 -16.32 11.34 -1.17
N GLN A 371 -15.30 11.50 -2.02
CA GLN A 371 -14.47 12.68 -2.10
C GLN A 371 -14.45 13.23 -3.52
N SER A 372 -14.24 14.54 -3.61
CA SER A 372 -14.09 15.29 -4.86
C SER A 372 -12.75 16.01 -4.89
N ILE A 373 -12.24 16.29 -6.08
CA ILE A 373 -11.02 17.06 -6.27
C ILE A 373 -11.38 18.54 -6.42
N TRP A 374 -10.66 19.38 -5.69
CA TRP A 374 -10.73 20.82 -5.79
C TRP A 374 -9.44 21.43 -6.37
N MET A 375 -9.56 22.63 -6.90
CA MET A 375 -8.47 23.51 -7.33
C MET A 375 -8.54 24.84 -6.59
N SER A 376 -7.39 25.39 -6.20
CA SER A 376 -7.22 26.75 -5.68
C SER A 376 -6.06 27.44 -6.40
N LEU A 377 -6.06 28.77 -6.45
CA LEU A 377 -5.10 29.57 -7.20
C LEU A 377 -4.31 30.51 -6.30
N SER A 378 -3.01 30.67 -6.60
CA SER A 378 -2.11 31.65 -5.99
C SER A 378 -1.46 32.52 -7.06
N LYS A 379 -1.36 33.84 -6.79
CA LYS A 379 -0.69 34.82 -7.66
C LYS A 379 0.55 35.47 -7.04
N ASP A 380 0.92 35.04 -5.84
CA ASP A 380 1.97 35.65 -5.02
C ASP A 380 3.13 34.66 -4.68
N GLY A 381 3.30 33.64 -5.53
CA GLY A 381 4.33 32.65 -5.31
C GLY A 381 4.00 31.62 -4.21
N GLY A 382 2.74 31.37 -3.93
CA GLY A 382 2.27 30.34 -2.98
C GLY A 382 2.08 30.83 -1.55
N TRP A 383 2.23 32.15 -1.28
CA TRP A 383 2.03 32.71 0.06
C TRP A 383 0.56 32.74 0.48
N THR A 384 -0.33 33.05 -0.47
CA THR A 384 -1.78 33.03 -0.25
C THR A 384 -2.51 32.27 -1.36
N TRP A 385 -3.64 31.69 -1.00
CA TRP A 385 -4.45 30.86 -1.88
C TRP A 385 -5.91 31.30 -1.86
N GLY A 386 -6.51 31.35 -3.03
CA GLY A 386 -7.91 31.68 -3.23
C GLY A 386 -8.89 30.59 -2.78
N PRO A 387 -10.18 30.79 -3.01
CA PRO A 387 -11.20 29.81 -2.66
C PRO A 387 -11.04 28.50 -3.45
N MET A 388 -11.43 27.37 -2.84
CA MET A 388 -11.50 26.08 -3.51
C MET A 388 -12.65 26.04 -4.52
N ARG A 389 -12.39 25.46 -5.68
CA ARG A 389 -13.40 25.16 -6.71
C ARG A 389 -13.34 23.67 -7.05
N ILE A 390 -14.46 22.95 -7.01
CA ILE A 390 -14.52 21.53 -7.40
C ILE A 390 -14.24 21.43 -8.90
N VAL A 391 -13.34 20.53 -9.26
CA VAL A 391 -12.90 20.29 -10.65
C VAL A 391 -13.16 18.86 -11.10
N ALA A 392 -13.23 17.89 -10.20
CA ALA A 392 -13.60 16.52 -10.52
C ALA A 392 -14.43 15.91 -9.39
N SER A 393 -15.54 15.28 -9.75
CA SER A 393 -16.42 14.56 -8.83
C SER A 393 -17.13 13.45 -9.61
N VAL A 394 -17.20 12.25 -9.01
CA VAL A 394 -17.93 11.12 -9.58
C VAL A 394 -18.74 10.47 -8.45
N PRO A 395 -20.08 10.31 -8.63
CA PRO A 395 -20.89 9.64 -7.62
C PRO A 395 -20.34 8.25 -7.26
N GLN A 396 -20.37 7.90 -6.00
CA GLN A 396 -19.91 6.63 -5.45
C GLN A 396 -18.40 6.34 -5.68
N LYS A 397 -17.59 7.38 -5.94
CA LYS A 397 -16.13 7.28 -6.02
C LYS A 397 -15.48 8.15 -4.93
N ASN A 398 -14.37 7.65 -4.42
CA ASN A 398 -13.56 8.34 -3.42
C ASN A 398 -12.30 8.90 -4.11
N LEU A 399 -12.44 10.07 -4.74
CA LEU A 399 -11.37 10.72 -5.50
C LEU A 399 -10.42 11.47 -4.57
N CYS A 400 -9.12 11.13 -4.60
CA CYS A 400 -8.13 11.77 -3.75
C CYS A 400 -6.73 11.82 -4.37
N GLU A 401 -5.83 12.55 -3.73
CA GLU A 401 -4.39 12.64 -4.05
C GLU A 401 -4.11 12.87 -5.53
N PRO A 402 -4.63 13.97 -6.14
CA PRO A 402 -4.41 14.26 -7.54
C PRO A 402 -2.95 14.61 -7.83
N PHE A 403 -2.41 14.10 -8.93
CA PHE A 403 -1.17 14.55 -9.56
C PHE A 403 -1.50 15.31 -10.84
N CYS A 404 -0.94 16.50 -11.03
CA CYS A 404 -1.17 17.33 -12.21
C CYS A 404 0.05 17.33 -13.12
N LEU A 405 -0.15 17.08 -14.40
CA LEU A 405 0.87 17.21 -15.44
C LEU A 405 0.33 17.96 -16.67
N ARG A 406 1.25 18.52 -17.45
CA ARG A 406 0.95 19.23 -18.69
C ARG A 406 1.37 18.39 -19.90
N SER A 407 0.57 18.41 -20.97
CA SER A 407 0.91 17.76 -22.24
C SER A 407 2.24 18.32 -22.83
N PRO A 408 2.97 17.55 -23.63
CA PRO A 408 4.24 17.98 -24.22
C PRO A 408 4.11 19.22 -25.12
N ASP A 409 2.96 19.40 -25.79
CA ASP A 409 2.66 20.59 -26.60
C ASP A 409 2.24 21.81 -25.76
N GLY A 410 2.13 21.65 -24.43
CA GLY A 410 1.76 22.68 -23.49
C GLY A 410 0.27 23.05 -23.47
N ASN A 411 -0.59 22.40 -24.24
CA ASN A 411 -1.97 22.84 -24.49
C ASN A 411 -3.04 22.14 -23.66
N GLU A 412 -2.68 21.11 -22.90
CA GLU A 412 -3.62 20.37 -22.08
C GLU A 412 -3.03 20.08 -20.70
N LEU A 413 -3.82 20.22 -19.65
CA LEU A 413 -3.53 19.72 -18.30
C LEU A 413 -4.21 18.38 -18.10
N CYS A 414 -3.55 17.47 -17.41
CA CYS A 414 -4.10 16.20 -16.97
C CYS A 414 -4.01 16.09 -15.46
N LEU A 415 -5.09 15.68 -14.82
CA LEU A 415 -5.08 15.20 -13.44
C LEU A 415 -5.14 13.68 -13.44
N LEU A 416 -4.14 13.03 -12.84
CA LEU A 416 -4.20 11.63 -12.42
C LEU A 416 -4.69 11.59 -10.98
N ILE A 417 -5.69 10.75 -10.71
CA ILE A 417 -6.45 10.78 -9.47
C ILE A 417 -6.53 9.36 -8.90
N ARG A 418 -6.12 9.19 -7.66
CA ARG A 418 -6.33 7.95 -6.91
C ARG A 418 -7.83 7.73 -6.67
N GLU A 419 -8.31 6.51 -6.87
CA GLU A 419 -9.63 6.06 -6.41
C GLU A 419 -9.45 5.24 -5.11
N ASN A 420 -9.77 5.82 -3.97
CA ASN A 420 -9.38 5.30 -2.64
C ASN A 420 -10.23 4.12 -2.15
N ARG A 421 -11.32 3.77 -2.79
CA ARG A 421 -12.08 2.54 -2.51
C ARG A 421 -11.37 1.30 -3.07
N HIS A 422 -10.51 1.51 -4.08
CA HIS A 422 -9.79 0.46 -4.80
C HIS A 422 -10.72 -0.59 -5.44
N THR A 423 -11.93 -0.19 -5.79
CA THR A 423 -12.92 -1.04 -6.48
C THR A 423 -12.80 -0.96 -8.00
N ALA A 424 -12.01 -0.01 -8.48
CA ALA A 424 -11.80 0.26 -9.90
C ALA A 424 -10.37 0.78 -10.13
N ARG A 425 -10.09 1.18 -11.36
CA ARG A 425 -8.84 1.82 -11.75
C ARG A 425 -8.72 3.22 -11.14
N SER A 426 -7.52 3.77 -11.11
CA SER A 426 -7.31 5.19 -10.92
C SER A 426 -8.01 5.97 -12.02
N MET A 427 -8.26 7.25 -11.80
CA MET A 427 -9.02 8.06 -12.74
C MET A 427 -8.17 9.20 -13.31
N MET A 428 -8.60 9.76 -14.41
CA MET A 428 -7.96 10.91 -15.06
C MET A 428 -9.01 11.87 -15.64
N CYS A 429 -8.70 13.16 -15.66
CA CYS A 429 -9.48 14.17 -16.37
C CYS A 429 -8.56 15.24 -16.95
N PHE A 430 -9.07 16.01 -17.92
CA PHE A 430 -8.27 16.89 -18.77
C PHE A 430 -8.88 18.29 -18.86
N SER A 431 -8.00 19.29 -19.03
CA SER A 431 -8.38 20.69 -19.26
C SER A 431 -7.56 21.30 -20.38
N ARG A 432 -8.19 22.01 -21.32
CA ARG A 432 -7.54 22.75 -22.41
C ARG A 432 -7.61 24.26 -22.27
N ASP A 433 -8.07 24.74 -21.15
CA ASP A 433 -8.29 26.16 -20.87
C ASP A 433 -7.67 26.60 -19.53
N GLU A 434 -6.50 26.01 -19.23
CA GLU A 434 -5.74 26.31 -18.01
C GLU A 434 -6.58 26.05 -16.73
N GLY A 435 -7.28 24.93 -16.71
CA GLY A 435 -8.05 24.48 -15.56
C GLY A 435 -9.38 25.19 -15.34
N LYS A 436 -9.85 26.04 -16.26
CA LYS A 436 -11.17 26.68 -16.14
C LYS A 436 -12.31 25.67 -16.24
N THR A 437 -12.20 24.75 -17.19
CA THR A 437 -13.10 23.59 -17.34
C THR A 437 -12.32 22.27 -17.41
N TRP A 438 -12.98 21.18 -17.03
CA TRP A 438 -12.40 19.84 -17.01
C TRP A 438 -13.34 18.83 -17.66
N THR A 439 -12.81 17.84 -18.33
CA THR A 439 -13.58 16.69 -18.78
C THR A 439 -14.13 15.91 -17.60
N LYS A 440 -15.18 15.09 -17.81
CA LYS A 440 -15.60 14.12 -16.82
C LYS A 440 -14.43 13.13 -16.55
N PRO A 441 -14.17 12.77 -15.26
CA PRO A 441 -13.17 11.78 -14.95
C PRO A 441 -13.46 10.42 -15.60
N GLU A 442 -12.42 9.80 -16.16
CA GLU A 442 -12.42 8.49 -16.82
C GLU A 442 -11.38 7.59 -16.17
N ASP A 443 -11.55 6.27 -16.27
CA ASP A 443 -10.58 5.31 -15.75
C ASP A 443 -9.25 5.40 -16.51
N THR A 444 -8.13 5.29 -15.79
CA THR A 444 -6.79 5.12 -16.39
C THR A 444 -6.65 3.73 -17.02
N CYS A 445 -5.56 3.48 -17.76
CA CYS A 445 -5.16 2.12 -18.11
C CYS A 445 -4.83 1.29 -16.87
N TRP A 446 -4.86 -0.04 -17.02
CA TRP A 446 -4.53 -0.97 -15.93
C TRP A 446 -3.17 -0.68 -15.31
N GLY A 447 -2.15 -0.45 -16.13
CA GLY A 447 -0.76 -0.23 -15.70
C GLY A 447 -0.54 1.00 -14.81
N LEU A 448 -1.45 1.98 -14.86
CA LEU A 448 -1.45 3.21 -14.04
C LEU A 448 -2.38 3.14 -12.83
N THR A 449 -2.98 1.99 -12.55
CA THR A 449 -3.85 1.84 -11.38
C THR A 449 -3.01 1.83 -10.09
N GLY A 450 -3.07 2.90 -9.34
CA GLY A 450 -2.24 3.05 -8.14
C GLY A 450 -2.63 4.19 -7.22
N ASP A 451 -1.84 4.34 -6.17
CA ASP A 451 -2.01 5.38 -5.15
C ASP A 451 -0.85 6.36 -5.20
N ARG A 452 -1.15 7.65 -5.06
CA ARG A 452 -0.18 8.72 -4.92
C ARG A 452 0.80 8.80 -6.08
N HIS A 453 0.27 9.04 -7.27
CA HIS A 453 1.06 9.25 -8.49
C HIS A 453 1.97 10.47 -8.35
N GLU A 454 3.19 10.33 -8.85
CA GLU A 454 4.15 11.43 -9.04
C GLU A 454 5.01 11.09 -10.26
N GLY A 455 5.38 12.06 -11.09
CA GLY A 455 6.09 11.71 -12.32
C GLY A 455 6.76 12.86 -13.04
N ILE A 456 7.53 12.49 -14.03
CA ILE A 456 8.34 13.37 -14.87
C ILE A 456 8.25 12.97 -16.33
N TYR A 457 8.65 13.87 -17.23
CA TYR A 457 9.02 13.51 -18.58
C TYR A 457 10.48 13.09 -18.64
N LEU A 458 10.74 11.96 -19.28
CA LEU A 458 12.08 11.50 -19.60
C LEU A 458 12.68 12.36 -20.76
N PRO A 459 14.01 12.37 -20.92
CA PRO A 459 14.65 13.10 -22.02
C PRO A 459 14.18 12.68 -23.43
N ASP A 460 13.65 11.47 -23.58
CA ASP A 460 13.09 10.96 -24.84
C ASP A 460 11.61 11.32 -25.04
N GLY A 461 11.01 12.08 -24.14
CA GLY A 461 9.64 12.56 -24.19
C GLY A 461 8.59 11.60 -23.61
N ARG A 462 8.98 10.40 -23.16
CA ARG A 462 8.07 9.50 -22.44
C ARG A 462 7.80 10.01 -21.04
N LEU A 463 6.63 9.65 -20.50
CA LEU A 463 6.28 9.81 -19.10
C LEU A 463 6.87 8.66 -18.28
N PHE A 464 7.37 8.98 -17.11
CA PHE A 464 7.72 8.06 -16.04
C PHE A 464 6.92 8.47 -14.80
N ILE A 465 5.97 7.64 -14.38
CA ILE A 465 5.03 7.95 -13.29
C ILE A 465 5.15 6.87 -12.22
N ALA A 466 5.62 7.23 -11.03
CA ALA A 466 5.75 6.33 -9.90
C ALA A 466 4.50 6.37 -8.99
N PHE A 467 4.17 5.23 -8.38
CA PHE A 467 3.00 5.04 -7.52
C PHE A 467 3.10 3.74 -6.72
N ARG A 468 2.25 3.58 -5.71
CA ARG A 468 2.00 2.27 -5.10
C ARG A 468 1.03 1.48 -5.99
N ASP A 469 1.42 0.27 -6.39
CA ASP A 469 0.62 -0.59 -7.26
C ASP A 469 -0.69 -1.05 -6.61
N ARG A 470 -1.79 -0.81 -7.31
CA ARG A 470 -3.14 -1.25 -6.92
C ARG A 470 -3.86 -1.99 -8.04
N ALA A 471 -3.15 -2.28 -9.13
CA ALA A 471 -3.73 -2.93 -10.29
C ALA A 471 -4.23 -4.35 -9.97
N LEU A 472 -5.46 -4.64 -10.37
CA LEU A 472 -6.07 -5.97 -10.15
C LEU A 472 -5.27 -7.05 -10.87
N GLY A 473 -4.99 -8.15 -10.16
CA GLY A 473 -4.22 -9.27 -10.69
C GLY A 473 -2.72 -9.02 -10.84
N SER A 474 -2.21 -7.84 -10.48
CA SER A 474 -0.78 -7.52 -10.57
C SER A 474 0.07 -8.42 -9.69
N SER A 475 1.18 -8.91 -10.26
CA SER A 475 2.20 -9.67 -9.53
C SER A 475 2.96 -8.81 -8.51
N THR A 476 2.90 -7.47 -8.66
CA THR A 476 3.57 -6.47 -7.81
C THR A 476 2.60 -5.64 -6.98
N LEU A 477 1.39 -6.16 -6.72
CA LEU A 477 0.39 -5.48 -5.90
C LEU A 477 0.98 -5.03 -4.55
N GLY A 478 0.79 -3.75 -4.20
CA GLY A 478 1.31 -3.16 -2.96
C GLY A 478 2.77 -2.71 -3.04
N GLN A 479 3.47 -2.92 -4.15
CA GLN A 479 4.85 -2.53 -4.33
C GLN A 479 4.99 -1.10 -4.86
N TYR A 480 6.20 -0.55 -4.75
CA TYR A 480 6.52 0.76 -5.33
C TYR A 480 6.96 0.58 -6.78
N MET A 481 6.12 1.02 -7.68
CA MET A 481 6.23 0.83 -9.11
C MET A 481 6.33 2.14 -9.85
N ALA A 482 6.77 2.09 -11.12
CA ALA A 482 6.53 3.14 -12.09
C ALA A 482 5.90 2.58 -13.36
N TRP A 483 5.10 3.41 -14.02
CA TRP A 483 4.59 3.20 -15.38
C TRP A 483 5.40 4.07 -16.35
N VAL A 484 5.69 3.52 -17.54
CA VAL A 484 6.39 4.23 -18.62
C VAL A 484 5.57 4.14 -19.90
N GLY A 485 5.36 5.27 -20.56
CA GLY A 485 4.61 5.36 -21.82
C GLY A 485 4.55 6.79 -22.34
N SER A 486 3.91 7.01 -23.47
CA SER A 486 3.74 8.36 -24.04
C SER A 486 2.56 9.10 -23.39
N TYR A 487 2.54 10.43 -23.51
CA TYR A 487 1.34 11.22 -23.14
C TYR A 487 0.12 10.84 -24.00
N ALA A 488 0.34 10.45 -25.24
CA ALA A 488 -0.72 9.99 -26.13
C ALA A 488 -1.36 8.68 -25.64
N ASP A 489 -0.55 7.76 -25.09
CA ASP A 489 -1.06 6.52 -24.49
C ASP A 489 -1.87 6.82 -23.23
N LEU A 490 -1.34 7.68 -22.33
CA LEU A 490 -2.06 8.16 -21.16
C LEU A 490 -3.42 8.74 -21.56
N ARG A 491 -3.41 9.71 -22.51
CA ARG A 491 -4.61 10.42 -22.97
C ARG A 491 -5.67 9.49 -23.58
N ALA A 492 -5.23 8.43 -24.22
CA ALA A 492 -6.09 7.45 -24.89
C ALA A 492 -6.46 6.24 -23.99
N GLY A 493 -6.02 6.21 -22.73
CA GLY A 493 -6.21 5.07 -21.84
C GLY A 493 -5.51 3.79 -22.28
N LYS A 494 -4.47 3.90 -23.11
CA LYS A 494 -3.69 2.76 -23.61
C LYS A 494 -2.69 2.26 -22.58
N PRO A 495 -2.24 1.00 -22.66
CA PRO A 495 -1.39 0.40 -21.64
C PRO A 495 -0.06 1.12 -21.40
N GLY A 496 0.58 1.73 -22.43
CA GLY A 496 1.96 2.23 -22.38
C GLY A 496 2.98 1.16 -22.79
N ASP A 497 4.25 1.37 -22.43
CA ASP A 497 5.36 0.51 -22.87
C ASP A 497 5.66 -0.62 -21.88
N PHE A 498 5.86 -0.29 -20.61
CA PHE A 498 6.21 -1.24 -19.53
C PHE A 498 6.03 -0.61 -18.15
N ARG A 499 6.18 -1.43 -17.13
CA ARG A 499 6.26 -1.01 -15.72
C ARG A 499 7.65 -1.27 -15.15
N VAL A 500 8.03 -0.54 -14.12
CA VAL A 500 9.30 -0.70 -13.42
C VAL A 500 9.02 -1.01 -11.96
N HIS A 501 9.54 -2.12 -11.45
CA HIS A 501 9.52 -2.43 -10.04
C HIS A 501 10.71 -1.74 -9.38
N LEU A 502 10.44 -0.64 -8.66
CA LEU A 502 11.47 0.26 -8.13
C LEU A 502 12.05 -0.21 -6.80
N LEU A 503 11.19 -0.60 -5.87
CA LEU A 503 11.57 -0.99 -4.51
C LEU A 503 10.58 -2.02 -3.96
N ASP A 504 11.12 -2.91 -3.12
CA ASP A 504 10.41 -3.98 -2.46
C ASP A 504 9.92 -3.56 -1.07
N HIS A 505 8.60 -3.49 -0.89
CA HIS A 505 7.99 -3.42 0.43
C HIS A 505 7.91 -4.81 1.05
N VAL A 506 8.65 -5.05 2.13
CA VAL A 506 8.69 -6.35 2.82
C VAL A 506 7.75 -6.41 4.03
N GLY A 507 6.90 -5.40 4.22
CA GLY A 507 5.96 -5.30 5.34
C GLY A 507 4.83 -6.31 5.26
N GLU A 508 4.16 -6.50 6.39
CA GLU A 508 2.97 -7.35 6.52
C GLU A 508 1.72 -6.71 5.90
N ASN A 509 1.74 -5.39 5.78
CA ASN A 509 0.63 -4.60 5.27
C ASN A 509 0.98 -4.07 3.87
N GLU A 510 0.46 -4.70 2.84
CA GLU A 510 0.64 -4.33 1.43
C GLU A 510 0.22 -2.88 1.11
N TRP A 511 -0.49 -2.23 2.04
CA TRP A 511 -1.06 -0.91 1.85
C TRP A 511 -0.23 0.22 2.46
N ASP A 512 0.84 -0.11 3.18
CA ASP A 512 1.59 0.88 3.96
C ASP A 512 2.95 1.19 3.31
N THR A 513 2.90 1.73 2.10
CA THR A 513 4.04 2.21 1.29
C THR A 513 3.57 3.22 0.25
N GLY A 514 4.46 3.77 -0.56
CA GLY A 514 4.19 4.31 -1.89
C GLY A 514 3.82 5.79 -1.99
N TYR A 515 4.01 6.61 -0.97
CA TYR A 515 4.01 8.07 -1.17
C TYR A 515 5.29 8.48 -1.88
N SER A 516 5.15 9.15 -3.03
CA SER A 516 6.22 9.30 -3.99
C SER A 516 6.84 10.70 -3.99
N GLY A 517 8.16 10.76 -4.17
CA GLY A 517 8.85 11.88 -4.76
C GLY A 517 9.59 11.38 -6.00
N VAL A 518 9.52 12.09 -7.13
CA VAL A 518 10.19 11.71 -8.38
C VAL A 518 10.87 12.93 -8.97
N GLU A 519 12.19 12.88 -9.07
CA GLU A 519 13.02 13.99 -9.53
C GLU A 519 13.89 13.58 -10.72
N LEU A 520 13.96 14.43 -11.74
CA LEU A 520 14.95 14.33 -12.80
C LEU A 520 16.11 15.29 -12.49
N LEU A 521 17.29 14.75 -12.23
CA LEU A 521 18.48 15.52 -11.92
C LEU A 521 19.17 16.03 -13.19
N ALA A 522 19.97 17.06 -13.06
CA ALA A 522 20.68 17.68 -14.19
C ALA A 522 21.61 16.71 -14.94
N ASP A 523 22.12 15.67 -14.26
CA ASP A 523 22.95 14.62 -14.88
C ASP A 523 22.14 13.50 -15.54
N GLY A 524 20.80 13.64 -15.62
CA GLY A 524 19.88 12.67 -16.16
C GLY A 524 19.53 11.52 -15.21
N THR A 525 19.99 11.54 -13.96
CA THR A 525 19.56 10.57 -12.94
C THR A 525 18.11 10.82 -12.55
N ILE A 526 17.31 9.77 -12.48
CA ILE A 526 15.96 9.77 -11.93
C ILE A 526 16.07 9.32 -10.47
N LEU A 527 15.64 10.16 -9.55
CA LEU A 527 15.53 9.83 -8.13
C LEU A 527 14.07 9.53 -7.81
N CYS A 528 13.79 8.35 -7.25
CA CYS A 528 12.47 7.97 -6.77
C CYS A 528 12.54 7.74 -5.26
N THR A 529 11.69 8.41 -4.49
CA THR A 529 11.66 8.34 -3.03
C THR A 529 10.31 7.83 -2.56
N THR A 530 10.33 6.96 -1.55
CA THR A 530 9.10 6.49 -0.91
C THR A 530 9.37 6.06 0.55
N TYR A 531 8.33 5.63 1.24
CA TYR A 531 8.46 4.97 2.54
C TYR A 531 7.94 3.53 2.46
N MET A 532 8.52 2.66 3.27
CA MET A 532 8.13 1.25 3.33
C MET A 532 8.72 0.55 4.54
N HIS A 533 8.21 -0.61 4.87
CA HIS A 533 8.97 -1.58 5.64
C HIS A 533 10.06 -2.13 4.72
N TYR A 534 11.28 -1.62 4.91
CA TYR A 534 12.36 -1.78 3.93
C TYR A 534 13.15 -3.07 4.10
N ARG A 535 13.42 -3.46 5.35
CA ARG A 535 14.11 -4.71 5.67
C ARG A 535 13.29 -5.52 6.65
N LEU A 536 13.36 -6.84 6.58
CA LEU A 536 12.67 -7.72 7.52
C LEU A 536 13.08 -7.50 8.98
N SER A 537 14.33 -7.09 9.21
CA SER A 537 14.87 -6.74 10.53
C SER A 537 14.40 -5.39 11.06
N ASP A 538 13.86 -4.52 10.23
CA ASP A 538 13.43 -3.19 10.66
C ASP A 538 12.18 -3.29 11.55
N LYS A 539 12.15 -2.50 12.62
CA LYS A 539 11.03 -2.47 13.57
C LYS A 539 9.87 -1.60 13.09
N ALA A 540 10.14 -0.69 12.16
CA ALA A 540 9.18 0.23 11.58
C ALA A 540 9.57 0.61 10.13
N HIS A 541 8.74 1.44 9.50
CA HIS A 541 8.96 1.92 8.14
C HIS A 541 10.16 2.88 8.07
N SER A 542 10.89 2.79 6.97
CA SER A 542 11.99 3.67 6.58
C SER A 542 11.59 4.55 5.41
N VAL A 543 12.17 5.74 5.29
CA VAL A 543 12.17 6.53 4.05
C VAL A 543 13.39 6.13 3.23
N VAL A 544 13.15 5.71 2.00
CA VAL A 544 14.16 5.14 1.09
C VAL A 544 14.06 5.82 -0.26
N CYS A 545 15.18 6.07 -0.90
CA CYS A 545 15.22 6.45 -2.32
C CYS A 545 15.99 5.43 -3.15
N THR A 546 15.63 5.34 -4.43
CA THR A 546 16.36 4.61 -5.45
C THR A 546 16.71 5.54 -6.62
N ARG A 547 17.84 5.29 -7.25
CA ARG A 547 18.36 6.09 -8.36
C ARG A 547 18.53 5.22 -9.58
N LEU A 548 18.03 5.69 -10.71
CA LEU A 548 18.14 4.99 -11.99
C LEU A 548 18.43 5.99 -13.11
N ARG A 549 18.89 5.47 -14.25
CA ARG A 549 19.09 6.25 -15.46
C ARG A 549 18.10 5.82 -16.54
N PRO A 550 17.77 6.68 -17.52
CA PRO A 550 16.95 6.27 -18.67
C PRO A 550 17.48 5.03 -19.39
N SER A 551 18.80 4.81 -19.40
CA SER A 551 19.44 3.60 -19.95
C SER A 551 19.06 2.31 -19.23
N ASP A 552 18.71 2.37 -17.94
CA ASP A 552 18.25 1.20 -17.18
C ASP A 552 16.83 0.77 -17.58
N LEU A 553 16.11 1.64 -18.29
CA LEU A 553 14.75 1.45 -18.79
C LEU A 553 14.70 0.89 -20.22
N CYS A 554 15.84 0.58 -20.80
CA CYS A 554 15.91 -0.09 -22.10
C CYS A 554 15.69 -1.60 -21.91
N LYS A 555 14.79 -2.21 -22.70
CA LYS A 555 14.69 -3.68 -22.74
C LYS A 555 16.04 -4.27 -23.11
N LYS A 556 16.57 -5.16 -22.28
CA LYS A 556 17.66 -6.04 -22.65
C LYS A 556 17.20 -7.10 -23.63
#